data_33fab4a12525853599de5bc4274ffc97
#
_entry.id   33fab4a12525853599de5bc4274ffc97
#
_cell.length_a   1.000
_cell.length_b   1.000
_cell.length_c   1.000
_cell.angle_alpha   90.00
_cell.angle_beta   90.00
_cell.angle_gamma   90.00
#
_symmetry.space_group_name_H-M   'P 1'
#
loop_
_entity.id
_entity.type
_entity.pdbx_description
1 polymer ?
#
loop_
_entity_poly.entity_id
_entity_poly.type
_entity_poly.pdbx_seq_one_letter_code
_entity_poly.pdbx_strand_id
1 'polypeptide(L)'
;MSRIAATFAQLKSRSAKALIPYVTAGDPYPDATVDIMLALASGGADIIELGVPFSDPMADGPVIQKASERALAHGIGMPQVLDYVRRFRVGNATTPVVLMGYANPIERYGIDRFVVDARAAGVDGVLVVDYPPEECEAFAGLLRENRLDPVFLLAPTSTDERMKEVGRIASGYVYYVSLKGVTGAGHLDVAAVAEMIPRIRAHVRIPVGVGFGIRDAQTARAVAAVSDAVVIGSALVQLLERETRENVAAAAGRFMATFRLALDTPEGGST
;
A
#
# COMPACT_ATOMS: atom_id res chain seq x y z
N MET A 1 14.11 -12.50 8.29
CA MET A 1 13.49 -12.01 7.04
C MET A 1 12.08 -11.54 7.42
N SER A 2 11.66 -10.34 7.03
CA SER A 2 10.28 -9.86 7.25
C SER A 2 9.30 -10.60 6.34
N ARG A 3 7.97 -10.56 6.68
CA ARG A 3 6.95 -11.14 5.78
C ARG A 3 6.98 -10.48 4.41
N ILE A 4 7.18 -9.16 4.34
CA ILE A 4 7.28 -8.42 3.06
C ILE A 4 8.43 -8.97 2.22
N ALA A 5 9.62 -9.08 2.79
CA ALA A 5 10.79 -9.61 2.08
C ALA A 5 10.60 -11.09 1.65
N ALA A 6 9.94 -11.91 2.48
CA ALA A 6 9.63 -13.30 2.14
C ALA A 6 8.63 -13.39 0.97
N THR A 7 7.59 -12.52 0.97
CA THR A 7 6.60 -12.42 -0.11
C THR A 7 7.27 -12.06 -1.44
N PHE A 8 8.09 -11.01 -1.48
CA PHE A 8 8.80 -10.65 -2.70
C PHE A 8 9.80 -11.72 -3.17
N ALA A 9 10.50 -12.40 -2.25
CA ALA A 9 11.40 -13.52 -2.61
C ALA A 9 10.62 -14.67 -3.26
N GLN A 10 9.46 -15.02 -2.71
CA GLN A 10 8.58 -16.05 -3.27
C GLN A 10 8.03 -15.65 -4.65
N LEU A 11 7.57 -14.40 -4.82
CA LEU A 11 7.09 -13.89 -6.10
C LEU A 11 8.19 -13.91 -7.16
N LYS A 12 9.39 -13.46 -6.80
CA LYS A 12 10.56 -13.47 -7.68
C LYS A 12 10.92 -14.87 -8.16
N SER A 13 10.83 -15.88 -7.30
CA SER A 13 11.13 -17.28 -7.67
C SER A 13 10.15 -17.84 -8.70
N ARG A 14 8.96 -17.25 -8.82
CA ARG A 14 7.91 -17.62 -9.79
C ARG A 14 7.81 -16.62 -10.95
N SER A 15 8.71 -15.64 -11.03
CA SER A 15 8.63 -14.52 -11.99
C SER A 15 7.29 -13.76 -11.92
N ALA A 16 6.63 -13.79 -10.76
CA ALA A 16 5.35 -13.12 -10.52
C ALA A 16 5.56 -11.71 -9.93
N LYS A 17 4.55 -10.88 -10.09
CA LYS A 17 4.52 -9.50 -9.59
C LYS A 17 3.61 -9.39 -8.39
N ALA A 18 3.99 -8.55 -7.41
CA ALA A 18 3.15 -8.33 -6.25
C ALA A 18 1.90 -7.49 -6.61
N LEU A 19 0.78 -7.87 -6.03
CA LEU A 19 -0.49 -7.15 -6.10
C LEU A 19 -0.81 -6.59 -4.71
N ILE A 20 -0.86 -5.25 -4.60
CA ILE A 20 -0.97 -4.52 -3.35
C ILE A 20 -2.23 -3.65 -3.37
N PRO A 21 -3.37 -4.10 -2.82
CA PRO A 21 -4.52 -3.24 -2.61
C PRO A 21 -4.31 -2.28 -1.44
N TYR A 22 -4.82 -1.05 -1.60
CA TYR A 22 -5.01 -0.09 -0.52
C TYR A 22 -6.49 -0.01 -0.15
N VAL A 23 -6.78 -0.01 1.15
CA VAL A 23 -8.09 0.29 1.71
C VAL A 23 -7.95 1.18 2.94
N THR A 24 -8.92 2.08 3.17
CA THR A 24 -8.97 2.90 4.38
C THR A 24 -9.61 2.11 5.52
N ALA A 25 -8.94 2.04 6.67
CA ALA A 25 -9.46 1.35 7.84
C ALA A 25 -10.78 1.98 8.31
N GLY A 26 -11.81 1.16 8.45
CA GLY A 26 -13.14 1.61 8.85
C GLY A 26 -14.07 2.08 7.73
N ASP A 27 -13.59 2.09 6.50
CA ASP A 27 -14.37 2.52 5.32
C ASP A 27 -14.74 1.31 4.43
N PRO A 28 -15.93 1.26 3.87
CA PRO A 28 -17.13 2.07 4.15
C PRO A 28 -17.88 1.65 5.43
N TYR A 29 -17.58 0.48 5.97
CA TYR A 29 -18.21 -0.08 7.16
C TYR A 29 -17.14 -0.54 8.15
N PRO A 30 -17.07 0.04 9.37
CA PRO A 30 -16.05 -0.31 10.36
C PRO A 30 -15.99 -1.80 10.70
N ASP A 31 -17.13 -2.43 10.84
CA ASP A 31 -17.26 -3.85 11.18
C ASP A 31 -16.95 -4.80 9.98
N ALA A 32 -16.85 -4.27 8.76
CA ALA A 32 -16.46 -5.03 7.56
C ALA A 32 -14.96 -5.00 7.26
N THR A 33 -14.19 -4.13 7.90
CA THR A 33 -12.76 -3.93 7.55
C THR A 33 -11.98 -5.24 7.54
N VAL A 34 -12.13 -6.07 8.57
CA VAL A 34 -11.42 -7.35 8.65
C VAL A 34 -11.87 -8.32 7.57
N ASP A 35 -13.19 -8.40 7.30
CA ASP A 35 -13.75 -9.25 6.25
C ASP A 35 -13.24 -8.82 4.86
N ILE A 36 -13.15 -7.51 4.61
CA ILE A 36 -12.56 -6.95 3.39
C ILE A 36 -11.10 -7.38 3.27
N MET A 37 -10.27 -7.20 4.31
CA MET A 37 -8.86 -7.59 4.29
C MET A 37 -8.68 -9.10 4.01
N LEU A 38 -9.50 -9.96 4.63
CA LEU A 38 -9.49 -11.41 4.41
C LEU A 38 -9.89 -11.75 2.96
N ALA A 39 -10.91 -11.08 2.44
CA ALA A 39 -11.37 -11.28 1.06
C ALA A 39 -10.32 -10.80 0.03
N LEU A 40 -9.63 -9.68 0.28
CA LEU A 40 -8.52 -9.21 -0.56
C LEU A 40 -7.39 -10.24 -0.61
N ALA A 41 -6.97 -10.76 0.56
CA ALA A 41 -5.94 -11.79 0.64
C ALA A 41 -6.35 -13.07 -0.11
N SER A 42 -7.59 -13.53 0.07
CA SER A 42 -8.14 -14.69 -0.65
C SER A 42 -8.28 -14.45 -2.15
N GLY A 43 -8.52 -13.20 -2.56
CA GLY A 43 -8.60 -12.78 -3.96
C GLY A 43 -7.24 -12.62 -4.65
N GLY A 44 -6.12 -12.85 -3.93
CA GLY A 44 -4.78 -12.84 -4.51
C GLY A 44 -3.96 -11.59 -4.22
N ALA A 45 -4.32 -10.79 -3.22
CA ALA A 45 -3.45 -9.74 -2.70
C ALA A 45 -2.22 -10.36 -2.03
N ASP A 46 -1.04 -9.89 -2.41
CA ASP A 46 0.24 -10.35 -1.84
C ASP A 46 0.64 -9.53 -0.60
N ILE A 47 0.26 -8.25 -0.55
CA ILE A 47 0.48 -7.32 0.56
C ILE A 47 -0.79 -6.47 0.66
N ILE A 48 -1.20 -6.05 1.85
CA ILE A 48 -2.31 -5.11 2.03
C ILE A 48 -1.78 -3.80 2.61
N GLU A 49 -2.04 -2.67 1.94
CA GLU A 49 -1.87 -1.34 2.51
C GLU A 49 -3.16 -0.93 3.22
N LEU A 50 -3.09 -0.76 4.54
CA LEU A 50 -4.20 -0.33 5.38
C LEU A 50 -4.02 1.13 5.77
N GLY A 51 -4.87 1.99 5.20
CA GLY A 51 -4.85 3.43 5.43
C GLY A 51 -5.32 3.79 6.84
N VAL A 52 -4.52 4.59 7.54
CA VAL A 52 -4.87 5.18 8.83
C VAL A 52 -5.65 6.48 8.56
N PRO A 53 -6.94 6.59 8.95
CA PRO A 53 -7.72 7.79 8.67
C PRO A 53 -7.12 9.04 9.33
N PHE A 54 -7.11 10.14 8.58
CA PHE A 54 -6.62 11.44 9.05
C PHE A 54 -7.50 12.57 8.53
N SER A 55 -7.66 13.65 9.33
CA SER A 55 -8.54 14.78 9.00
C SER A 55 -8.02 15.70 7.91
N ASP A 56 -6.68 15.75 7.74
CA ASP A 56 -6.00 16.71 6.87
C ASP A 56 -5.09 16.00 5.85
N PRO A 57 -5.64 15.09 4.99
CA PRO A 57 -4.87 14.19 4.16
C PRO A 57 -4.39 14.88 2.86
N MET A 58 -3.46 15.83 2.99
CA MET A 58 -3.01 16.76 1.94
C MET A 58 -2.40 16.08 0.71
N ALA A 59 -1.86 14.85 0.85
CA ALA A 59 -1.26 14.10 -0.25
C ALA A 59 -2.27 13.18 -0.96
N ASP A 60 -3.46 12.99 -0.40
CA ASP A 60 -4.46 12.08 -0.93
C ASP A 60 -5.40 12.74 -1.94
N GLY A 61 -5.83 11.96 -2.93
CA GLY A 61 -6.88 12.36 -3.85
C GLY A 61 -8.27 12.31 -3.19
N PRO A 62 -9.28 12.94 -3.83
CA PRO A 62 -10.61 13.15 -3.23
C PRO A 62 -11.33 11.85 -2.84
N VAL A 63 -11.02 10.72 -3.49
CA VAL A 63 -11.60 9.42 -3.15
C VAL A 63 -11.12 8.95 -1.78
N ILE A 64 -9.81 9.02 -1.55
CA ILE A 64 -9.20 8.59 -0.28
C ILE A 64 -9.53 9.60 0.84
N GLN A 65 -9.57 10.90 0.54
CA GLN A 65 -10.02 11.92 1.50
C GLN A 65 -11.44 11.62 2.02
N LYS A 66 -12.39 11.34 1.12
CA LYS A 66 -13.76 10.98 1.50
C LYS A 66 -13.83 9.68 2.29
N ALA A 67 -13.02 8.69 1.96
CA ALA A 67 -12.94 7.45 2.72
C ALA A 67 -12.43 7.71 4.16
N SER A 68 -11.41 8.56 4.32
CA SER A 68 -10.93 9.01 5.63
C SER A 68 -12.00 9.77 6.42
N GLU A 69 -12.74 10.69 5.78
CA GLU A 69 -13.85 11.41 6.40
C GLU A 69 -14.94 10.46 6.94
N ARG A 70 -15.34 9.45 6.13
CA ARG A 70 -16.33 8.44 6.56
C ARG A 70 -15.82 7.63 7.75
N ALA A 71 -14.58 7.16 7.69
CA ALA A 71 -13.98 6.40 8.79
C ALA A 71 -13.87 7.23 10.08
N LEU A 72 -13.45 8.51 9.99
CA LEU A 72 -13.38 9.42 11.13
C LEU A 72 -14.73 9.70 11.74
N ALA A 73 -15.80 9.82 10.92
CA ALA A 73 -17.17 9.99 11.41
C ALA A 73 -17.63 8.81 12.28
N HIS A 74 -17.05 7.62 12.10
CA HIS A 74 -17.26 6.44 12.94
C HIS A 74 -16.25 6.34 14.10
N GLY A 75 -15.43 7.36 14.35
CA GLY A 75 -14.47 7.38 15.45
C GLY A 75 -13.26 6.46 15.24
N ILE A 76 -12.94 6.11 14.00
CA ILE A 76 -11.79 5.26 13.70
C ILE A 76 -10.49 6.05 13.85
N GLY A 77 -9.60 5.54 14.69
CA GLY A 77 -8.26 6.08 14.91
C GLY A 77 -7.24 4.95 15.07
N MET A 78 -6.02 5.29 15.46
CA MET A 78 -4.91 4.33 15.57
C MET A 78 -5.25 3.08 16.41
N PRO A 79 -5.92 3.17 17.59
CA PRO A 79 -6.26 1.99 18.36
C PRO A 79 -7.13 0.99 17.59
N GLN A 80 -8.15 1.48 16.86
CA GLN A 80 -9.06 0.65 16.07
C GLN A 80 -8.32 0.04 14.86
N VAL A 81 -7.45 0.81 14.20
CA VAL A 81 -6.62 0.31 13.09
C VAL A 81 -5.75 -0.86 13.54
N LEU A 82 -5.07 -0.72 14.67
CA LEU A 82 -4.25 -1.80 15.25
C LEU A 82 -5.10 -3.02 15.66
N ASP A 83 -6.33 -2.81 16.14
CA ASP A 83 -7.26 -3.89 16.47
C ASP A 83 -7.70 -4.65 15.20
N TYR A 84 -7.98 -3.95 14.10
CA TYR A 84 -8.27 -4.60 12.81
C TYR A 84 -7.14 -5.52 12.36
N VAL A 85 -5.89 -5.08 12.49
CA VAL A 85 -4.74 -5.91 12.15
C VAL A 85 -4.66 -7.14 13.06
N ARG A 86 -4.84 -7.01 14.39
CA ARG A 86 -4.87 -8.16 15.31
C ARG A 86 -5.94 -9.17 14.92
N ARG A 87 -7.14 -8.70 14.63
CA ARG A 87 -8.26 -9.56 14.21
C ARG A 87 -7.99 -10.22 12.86
N PHE A 88 -7.45 -9.49 11.90
CA PHE A 88 -7.03 -10.04 10.62
C PHE A 88 -6.01 -11.18 10.79
N ARG A 89 -5.06 -11.05 11.73
CA ARG A 89 -4.03 -12.07 12.00
C ARG A 89 -4.62 -13.38 12.56
N VAL A 90 -5.80 -13.38 13.16
CA VAL A 90 -6.49 -14.61 13.56
C VAL A 90 -6.86 -15.48 12.34
N GLY A 91 -7.28 -14.85 11.25
CA GLY A 91 -7.65 -15.55 10.00
C GLY A 91 -6.55 -15.64 8.95
N ASN A 92 -5.50 -14.80 9.04
CA ASN A 92 -4.41 -14.76 8.06
C ASN A 92 -3.07 -14.40 8.73
N ALA A 93 -2.18 -15.38 8.83
CA ALA A 93 -0.86 -15.23 9.43
C ALA A 93 0.24 -14.81 8.41
N THR A 94 -0.03 -14.91 7.11
CA THR A 94 1.00 -14.86 6.06
C THR A 94 1.01 -13.58 5.24
N THR A 95 -0.15 -13.02 4.87
CA THR A 95 -0.22 -11.81 4.03
C THR A 95 0.29 -10.58 4.79
N PRO A 96 1.35 -9.91 4.34
CA PRO A 96 1.86 -8.69 4.99
C PRO A 96 0.81 -7.58 5.03
N VAL A 97 0.84 -6.79 6.12
CA VAL A 97 0.05 -5.57 6.28
C VAL A 97 0.98 -4.38 6.49
N VAL A 98 0.87 -3.38 5.64
CA VAL A 98 1.57 -2.10 5.76
C VAL A 98 0.57 -1.03 6.19
N LEU A 99 0.85 -0.34 7.28
CA LEU A 99 0.07 0.84 7.66
C LEU A 99 0.53 2.02 6.81
N MET A 100 -0.40 2.66 6.12
CA MET A 100 -0.14 3.87 5.34
C MET A 100 -0.90 5.04 5.96
N GLY A 101 -0.20 6.14 6.25
CA GLY A 101 -0.83 7.30 6.86
C GLY A 101 0.09 8.51 6.98
N TYR A 102 -0.23 9.37 7.90
CA TYR A 102 0.42 10.65 8.16
C TYR A 102 1.17 10.63 9.49
N ALA A 103 2.14 11.53 9.65
CA ALA A 103 2.94 11.65 10.86
C ALA A 103 2.09 11.99 12.10
N ASN A 104 1.15 12.92 11.97
CA ASN A 104 0.37 13.43 13.08
C ASN A 104 -0.38 12.35 13.90
N PRO A 105 -1.11 11.37 13.30
CA PRO A 105 -1.71 10.26 14.04
C PRO A 105 -0.70 9.42 14.81
N ILE A 106 0.51 9.22 14.29
CA ILE A 106 1.59 8.44 14.93
C ILE A 106 2.16 9.24 16.12
N GLU A 107 2.49 10.50 15.88
CA GLU A 107 3.02 11.42 16.90
C GLU A 107 2.03 11.56 18.07
N ARG A 108 0.73 11.74 17.78
CA ARG A 108 -0.33 11.83 18.78
C ARG A 108 -0.50 10.54 19.58
N TYR A 109 -0.28 9.39 18.97
CA TYR A 109 -0.33 8.09 19.66
C TYR A 109 0.92 7.88 20.53
N GLY A 110 2.03 8.52 20.17
CA GLY A 110 3.36 8.39 20.74
C GLY A 110 4.19 7.37 19.95
N ILE A 111 5.30 7.82 19.35
CA ILE A 111 6.13 7.03 18.42
C ILE A 111 6.55 5.69 19.03
N ASP A 112 7.15 5.70 20.24
CA ASP A 112 7.63 4.47 20.89
C ASP A 112 6.49 3.48 21.15
N ARG A 113 5.36 3.99 21.65
CA ARG A 113 4.17 3.18 21.89
C ARG A 113 3.61 2.62 20.58
N PHE A 114 3.54 3.45 19.54
CA PHE A 114 3.06 3.04 18.22
C PHE A 114 3.85 1.85 17.68
N VAL A 115 5.19 1.94 17.72
CA VAL A 115 6.06 0.90 17.16
C VAL A 115 5.88 -0.43 17.90
N VAL A 116 5.80 -0.40 19.22
CA VAL A 116 5.56 -1.59 20.07
C VAL A 116 4.17 -2.19 19.80
N ASP A 117 3.14 -1.36 19.79
CA ASP A 117 1.75 -1.81 19.60
C ASP A 117 1.50 -2.28 18.16
N ALA A 118 2.08 -1.64 17.15
CA ALA A 118 2.02 -2.05 15.75
C ALA A 118 2.68 -3.43 15.56
N ARG A 119 3.87 -3.62 16.14
CA ARG A 119 4.53 -4.94 16.12
C ARG A 119 3.69 -6.01 16.80
N ALA A 120 3.15 -5.73 17.98
CA ALA A 120 2.30 -6.66 18.73
C ALA A 120 0.99 -6.98 18.00
N ALA A 121 0.43 -6.02 17.27
CA ALA A 121 -0.74 -6.21 16.40
C ALA A 121 -0.45 -7.09 15.18
N GLY A 122 0.82 -7.24 14.78
CA GLY A 122 1.23 -8.02 13.62
C GLY A 122 1.33 -7.21 12.34
N VAL A 123 1.52 -5.89 12.43
CA VAL A 123 1.92 -5.02 11.31
C VAL A 123 3.30 -5.45 10.81
N ASP A 124 3.56 -5.30 9.51
CA ASP A 124 4.82 -5.69 8.86
C ASP A 124 5.62 -4.49 8.37
N GLY A 125 4.97 -3.40 8.01
CA GLY A 125 5.63 -2.19 7.56
C GLY A 125 4.80 -0.94 7.82
N VAL A 126 5.46 0.21 7.71
CA VAL A 126 4.85 1.54 7.91
C VAL A 126 5.30 2.46 6.79
N LEU A 127 4.34 3.12 6.16
CA LEU A 127 4.54 4.16 5.16
C LEU A 127 3.92 5.46 5.68
N VAL A 128 4.77 6.47 5.92
CA VAL A 128 4.33 7.80 6.35
C VAL A 128 4.53 8.76 5.20
N VAL A 129 3.42 9.34 4.70
CA VAL A 129 3.42 10.08 3.42
C VAL A 129 4.06 11.46 3.50
N ASP A 130 4.04 12.07 4.67
CA ASP A 130 4.50 13.44 4.94
C ASP A 130 5.80 13.52 5.75
N TYR A 131 6.47 12.40 6.04
CA TYR A 131 7.81 12.42 6.61
C TYR A 131 8.88 12.54 5.51
N PRO A 132 9.72 13.60 5.54
CA PRO A 132 10.87 13.68 4.65
C PRO A 132 11.91 12.60 5.02
N PRO A 133 12.48 11.86 4.06
CA PRO A 133 13.49 10.83 4.37
C PRO A 133 14.67 11.37 5.20
N GLU A 134 15.04 12.62 4.98
CA GLU A 134 16.14 13.30 5.65
C GLU A 134 15.92 13.46 7.18
N GLU A 135 14.65 13.43 7.63
CA GLU A 135 14.26 13.56 9.03
C GLU A 135 13.84 12.23 9.66
N CYS A 136 13.77 11.15 8.83
CA CYS A 136 13.20 9.86 9.25
C CYS A 136 14.21 8.86 9.76
N GLU A 137 15.51 9.14 9.80
CA GLU A 137 16.52 8.13 10.12
C GLU A 137 16.28 7.46 11.49
N ALA A 138 15.98 8.25 12.51
CA ALA A 138 15.70 7.73 13.85
C ALA A 138 14.44 6.87 13.87
N PHE A 139 13.35 7.32 13.23
CA PHE A 139 12.10 6.57 13.15
C PHE A 139 12.25 5.28 12.34
N ALA A 140 12.92 5.35 11.19
CA ALA A 140 13.21 4.17 10.38
C ALA A 140 14.10 3.16 11.12
N GLY A 141 15.08 3.65 11.92
CA GLY A 141 15.87 2.82 12.82
C GLY A 141 15.01 2.09 13.84
N LEU A 142 14.15 2.81 14.54
CA LEU A 142 13.24 2.28 15.54
C LEU A 142 12.26 1.24 14.96
N LEU A 143 11.72 1.48 13.76
CA LEU A 143 10.90 0.51 13.05
C LEU A 143 11.67 -0.79 12.78
N ARG A 144 12.89 -0.70 12.21
CA ARG A 144 13.72 -1.88 11.91
C ARG A 144 14.10 -2.68 13.16
N GLU A 145 14.46 -2.00 14.25
CA GLU A 145 14.75 -2.63 15.56
C GLU A 145 13.56 -3.45 16.06
N ASN A 146 12.35 -2.99 15.75
CA ASN A 146 11.11 -3.68 16.07
C ASN A 146 10.59 -4.60 14.96
N ARG A 147 11.41 -4.88 13.93
CA ARG A 147 11.09 -5.76 12.80
C ARG A 147 9.88 -5.29 11.97
N LEU A 148 9.72 -3.98 11.86
CA LEU A 148 8.80 -3.32 10.95
C LEU A 148 9.59 -2.72 9.78
N ASP A 149 9.09 -2.88 8.56
CA ASP A 149 9.75 -2.32 7.37
C ASP A 149 9.35 -0.85 7.18
N PRO A 150 10.29 0.12 7.21
CA PRO A 150 10.02 1.49 6.80
C PRO A 150 9.91 1.58 5.27
N VAL A 151 8.71 1.84 4.78
CA VAL A 151 8.38 2.02 3.36
C VAL A 151 8.35 3.51 3.02
N PHE A 152 8.97 3.91 1.91
CA PHE A 152 9.06 5.31 1.49
C PHE A 152 8.47 5.54 0.12
N LEU A 153 7.98 6.77 -0.09
CA LEU A 153 7.48 7.27 -1.37
C LEU A 153 8.60 7.91 -2.20
N LEU A 154 8.60 7.61 -3.49
CA LEU A 154 9.29 8.35 -4.52
C LEU A 154 8.29 8.89 -5.53
N ALA A 155 8.59 10.04 -6.13
CA ALA A 155 7.76 10.72 -7.10
C ALA A 155 8.60 11.08 -8.35
N PRO A 156 7.98 11.49 -9.46
CA PRO A 156 8.72 11.96 -10.64
C PRO A 156 9.68 13.12 -10.37
N THR A 157 9.41 13.89 -9.32
CA THR A 157 10.24 15.03 -8.87
C THR A 157 11.35 14.64 -7.90
N SER A 158 11.44 13.37 -7.49
CA SER A 158 12.50 12.93 -6.57
C SER A 158 13.88 13.03 -7.21
N THR A 159 14.81 13.68 -6.51
CA THR A 159 16.20 13.82 -6.93
C THR A 159 16.99 12.52 -6.70
N ASP A 160 18.17 12.39 -7.30
CA ASP A 160 19.05 11.24 -7.09
C ASP A 160 19.54 11.17 -5.65
N GLU A 161 19.75 12.31 -5.00
CA GLU A 161 20.12 12.41 -3.59
C GLU A 161 19.01 11.82 -2.70
N ARG A 162 17.74 12.19 -2.97
CA ARG A 162 16.58 11.63 -2.27
C ARG A 162 16.44 10.11 -2.51
N MET A 163 16.68 9.65 -3.74
CA MET A 163 16.66 8.22 -4.05
C MET A 163 17.76 7.44 -3.31
N LYS A 164 18.98 8.01 -3.21
CA LYS A 164 20.09 7.44 -2.43
C LYS A 164 19.72 7.33 -0.95
N GLU A 165 19.14 8.40 -0.39
CA GLU A 165 18.74 8.42 1.01
C GLU A 165 17.64 7.39 1.28
N VAL A 166 16.60 7.33 0.46
CA VAL A 166 15.57 6.30 0.53
C VAL A 166 16.19 4.90 0.40
N GLY A 167 17.13 4.69 -0.53
CA GLY A 167 17.83 3.42 -0.71
C GLY A 167 18.64 2.97 0.51
N ARG A 168 19.07 3.93 1.36
CA ARG A 168 19.82 3.67 2.60
C ARG A 168 18.92 3.30 3.78
N ILE A 169 17.75 3.95 3.89
CA ILE A 169 16.90 3.85 5.09
C ILE A 169 15.68 2.96 4.90
N ALA A 170 15.20 2.76 3.66
CA ALA A 170 14.02 1.96 3.38
C ALA A 170 14.28 0.46 3.53
N SER A 171 13.22 -0.29 3.85
CA SER A 171 13.15 -1.74 3.71
C SER A 171 11.76 -2.19 3.25
N GLY A 172 11.61 -3.49 2.97
CA GLY A 172 10.37 -4.01 2.40
C GLY A 172 10.26 -3.70 0.91
N TYR A 173 9.78 -2.52 0.57
CA TYR A 173 9.70 -2.00 -0.81
C TYR A 173 9.69 -0.46 -0.81
N VAL A 174 9.88 0.11 -1.98
CA VAL A 174 9.68 1.55 -2.24
C VAL A 174 8.43 1.72 -3.08
N TYR A 175 7.61 2.69 -2.73
CA TYR A 175 6.40 3.04 -3.47
C TYR A 175 6.69 4.22 -4.41
N TYR A 176 6.61 3.99 -5.72
CA TYR A 176 6.71 5.06 -6.71
C TYR A 176 5.31 5.57 -7.09
N VAL A 177 5.04 6.84 -6.77
CA VAL A 177 3.81 7.55 -7.12
C VAL A 177 3.96 8.12 -8.52
N SER A 178 3.30 7.54 -9.52
CA SER A 178 3.54 7.83 -10.94
C SER A 178 2.85 9.08 -11.51
N LEU A 179 2.22 9.93 -10.68
CA LEU A 179 1.53 11.12 -11.16
C LEU A 179 2.45 12.32 -11.42
N LYS A 180 2.28 12.91 -12.60
CA LYS A 180 2.65 14.31 -12.87
C LYS A 180 1.38 15.17 -12.78
N GLY A 181 1.25 15.98 -11.69
CA GLY A 181 0.24 17.04 -11.58
C GLY A 181 -0.98 16.72 -10.73
N VAL A 182 -1.51 17.77 -10.09
CA VAL A 182 -2.53 17.75 -9.03
C VAL A 182 -3.97 17.75 -9.57
N THR A 183 -4.22 17.77 -10.87
CA THR A 183 -5.60 17.96 -11.38
C THR A 183 -5.90 17.16 -12.63
N GLY A 184 -6.82 16.20 -12.50
CA GLY A 184 -7.77 15.80 -13.53
C GLY A 184 -7.31 15.01 -14.74
N ALA A 185 -6.03 14.89 -15.04
CA ALA A 185 -5.53 14.09 -16.15
C ALA A 185 -5.38 12.62 -15.73
N GLY A 186 -6.46 11.88 -15.88
CA GLY A 186 -6.67 10.54 -15.35
C GLY A 186 -5.94 9.40 -16.07
N HIS A 187 -4.85 9.62 -16.76
CA HIS A 187 -4.12 8.55 -17.45
C HIS A 187 -2.72 8.38 -16.88
N LEU A 188 -2.43 7.16 -16.42
CA LEU A 188 -1.10 6.71 -16.07
C LEU A 188 -0.24 6.68 -17.35
N ASP A 189 0.86 7.39 -17.33
CA ASP A 189 1.88 7.33 -18.39
C ASP A 189 2.86 6.19 -18.08
N VAL A 190 2.59 5.01 -18.64
CA VAL A 190 3.42 3.82 -18.44
C VAL A 190 4.83 4.01 -19.02
N ALA A 191 4.99 4.81 -20.09
CA ALA A 191 6.31 5.09 -20.66
C ALA A 191 7.16 5.91 -19.70
N ALA A 192 6.59 6.95 -19.07
CA ALA A 192 7.27 7.73 -18.04
C ALA A 192 7.64 6.87 -16.82
N VAL A 193 6.80 5.88 -16.44
CA VAL A 193 7.14 4.91 -15.39
C VAL A 193 8.35 4.07 -15.83
N ALA A 194 8.33 3.53 -17.04
CA ALA A 194 9.41 2.70 -17.59
C ALA A 194 10.76 3.43 -17.64
N GLU A 195 10.76 4.73 -17.89
CA GLU A 195 11.97 5.59 -17.85
C GLU A 195 12.48 5.81 -16.42
N MET A 196 11.58 5.96 -15.45
CA MET A 196 11.94 6.26 -14.05
C MET A 196 12.44 5.04 -13.29
N ILE A 197 11.88 3.84 -13.52
CA ILE A 197 12.26 2.63 -12.79
C ILE A 197 13.76 2.32 -12.84
N PRO A 198 14.45 2.37 -14.00
CA PRO A 198 15.91 2.16 -14.04
C PRO A 198 16.69 3.21 -13.22
N ARG A 199 16.24 4.46 -13.21
CA ARG A 199 16.84 5.53 -12.41
C ARG A 199 16.68 5.26 -10.91
N ILE A 200 15.51 4.82 -10.46
CA ILE A 200 15.28 4.41 -9.06
C ILE A 200 16.18 3.23 -8.72
N ARG A 201 16.24 2.19 -9.56
CA ARG A 201 17.04 0.98 -9.34
C ARG A 201 18.56 1.24 -9.30
N ALA A 202 19.04 2.34 -9.85
CA ALA A 202 20.44 2.76 -9.70
C ALA A 202 20.80 3.07 -8.24
N HIS A 203 19.83 3.46 -7.42
CA HIS A 203 20.00 3.88 -6.03
C HIS A 203 19.31 2.97 -5.02
N VAL A 204 18.23 2.30 -5.40
CA VAL A 204 17.37 1.47 -4.54
C VAL A 204 17.50 0.00 -4.92
N ARG A 205 17.84 -0.86 -3.96
CA ARG A 205 18.07 -2.31 -4.16
C ARG A 205 16.88 -3.20 -3.78
N ILE A 206 15.90 -2.63 -3.07
CA ILE A 206 14.67 -3.32 -2.68
C ILE A 206 13.60 -3.20 -3.79
N PRO A 207 12.53 -4.03 -3.77
CA PRO A 207 11.48 -3.98 -4.77
C PRO A 207 10.84 -2.59 -4.92
N VAL A 208 10.39 -2.28 -6.14
CA VAL A 208 9.69 -1.03 -6.44
C VAL A 208 8.25 -1.33 -6.82
N GLY A 209 7.32 -0.89 -5.98
CA GLY A 209 5.89 -0.89 -6.26
C GLY A 209 5.48 0.40 -6.95
N VAL A 210 4.60 0.30 -7.94
CA VAL A 210 4.07 1.46 -8.66
C VAL A 210 2.58 1.56 -8.42
N GLY A 211 2.15 2.73 -8.01
CA GLY A 211 0.75 3.04 -7.79
C GLY A 211 0.38 4.38 -8.40
N PHE A 212 -0.90 4.66 -8.32
CA PHE A 212 -1.61 5.81 -8.83
C PHE A 212 -2.09 5.66 -10.29
N GLY A 213 -3.39 5.94 -10.48
CA GLY A 213 -4.01 5.93 -11.82
C GLY A 213 -4.32 4.54 -12.37
N ILE A 214 -4.07 3.46 -11.62
CA ILE A 214 -4.38 2.09 -12.04
C ILE A 214 -5.86 1.82 -11.78
N ARG A 215 -6.64 1.67 -12.86
CA ARG A 215 -8.11 1.54 -12.79
C ARG A 215 -8.63 0.20 -13.27
N ASP A 216 -7.88 -0.47 -14.09
CA ASP A 216 -8.28 -1.70 -14.77
C ASP A 216 -7.10 -2.69 -14.89
N ALA A 217 -7.44 -3.91 -15.26
CA ALA A 217 -6.52 -5.01 -15.39
C ALA A 217 -5.46 -4.80 -16.49
N GLN A 218 -5.79 -4.08 -17.57
CA GLN A 218 -4.87 -3.80 -18.66
C GLN A 218 -3.76 -2.83 -18.20
N THR A 219 -4.15 -1.74 -17.53
CA THR A 219 -3.21 -0.78 -16.94
C THR A 219 -2.33 -1.43 -15.88
N ALA A 220 -2.92 -2.29 -15.02
CA ALA A 220 -2.17 -3.04 -14.02
C ALA A 220 -1.10 -3.94 -14.66
N ARG A 221 -1.43 -4.65 -15.73
CA ARG A 221 -0.48 -5.50 -16.48
C ARG A 221 0.66 -4.69 -17.08
N ALA A 222 0.35 -3.55 -17.72
CA ALA A 222 1.36 -2.68 -18.33
C ALA A 222 2.35 -2.14 -17.28
N VAL A 223 1.87 -1.77 -16.09
CA VAL A 223 2.71 -1.36 -14.96
C VAL A 223 3.54 -2.53 -14.42
N ALA A 224 2.94 -3.70 -14.28
CA ALA A 224 3.61 -4.90 -13.79
C ALA A 224 4.79 -5.32 -14.69
N ALA A 225 4.72 -5.06 -16.00
CA ALA A 225 5.81 -5.35 -16.93
C ALA A 225 7.11 -4.62 -16.57
N VAL A 226 7.02 -3.41 -15.99
CA VAL A 226 8.17 -2.54 -15.70
C VAL A 226 8.51 -2.43 -14.21
N SER A 227 7.64 -2.89 -13.30
CA SER A 227 7.79 -2.79 -11.84
C SER A 227 7.85 -4.16 -11.14
N ASP A 228 8.05 -4.16 -9.83
CA ASP A 228 8.03 -5.38 -9.01
C ASP A 228 6.66 -5.59 -8.34
N ALA A 229 5.89 -4.51 -8.19
CA ALA A 229 4.56 -4.55 -7.59
C ALA A 229 3.63 -3.50 -8.24
N VAL A 230 2.32 -3.81 -8.19
CA VAL A 230 1.24 -2.93 -8.62
C VAL A 230 0.39 -2.56 -7.40
N VAL A 231 0.25 -1.25 -7.13
CA VAL A 231 -0.57 -0.76 -6.00
C VAL A 231 -1.88 -0.19 -6.52
N ILE A 232 -3.01 -0.67 -5.97
CA ILE A 232 -4.36 -0.29 -6.41
C ILE A 232 -5.14 0.27 -5.22
N GLY A 233 -5.43 1.57 -5.26
CA GLY A 233 -6.16 2.27 -4.19
C GLY A 233 -7.53 2.78 -4.63
N SER A 234 -7.58 3.94 -5.27
CA SER A 234 -8.83 4.68 -5.52
C SER A 234 -9.91 3.87 -6.25
N ALA A 235 -9.52 3.01 -7.20
CA ALA A 235 -10.49 2.18 -7.93
C ALA A 235 -11.18 1.16 -6.99
N LEU A 236 -10.42 0.56 -6.07
CA LEU A 236 -10.96 -0.36 -5.07
C LEU A 236 -11.86 0.40 -4.07
N VAL A 237 -11.38 1.50 -3.52
CA VAL A 237 -12.16 2.33 -2.56
C VAL A 237 -13.47 2.81 -3.17
N GLN A 238 -13.47 3.26 -4.43
CA GLN A 238 -14.70 3.65 -5.15
C GLN A 238 -15.67 2.47 -5.37
N LEU A 239 -15.14 1.27 -5.60
CA LEU A 239 -15.98 0.07 -5.68
C LEU A 239 -16.65 -0.20 -4.33
N LEU A 240 -15.85 -0.25 -3.25
CA LEU A 240 -16.34 -0.59 -1.91
C LEU A 240 -17.39 0.41 -1.40
N GLU A 241 -17.23 1.71 -1.70
CA GLU A 241 -18.19 2.76 -1.34
C GLU A 241 -19.62 2.51 -1.86
N ARG A 242 -19.73 1.80 -2.99
CA ARG A 242 -21.02 1.54 -3.66
C ARG A 242 -21.70 0.25 -3.23
N GLU A 243 -20.99 -0.58 -2.49
CA GLU A 243 -21.47 -1.89 -2.08
C GLU A 243 -22.24 -1.80 -0.76
N THR A 244 -23.16 -2.74 -0.55
CA THR A 244 -23.82 -2.89 0.75
C THR A 244 -22.88 -3.57 1.74
N ARG A 245 -23.20 -3.46 3.05
CA ARG A 245 -22.42 -4.09 4.13
C ARG A 245 -22.26 -5.61 3.91
N GLU A 246 -23.29 -6.28 3.43
CA GLU A 246 -23.31 -7.72 3.20
C GLU A 246 -22.46 -8.14 1.99
N ASN A 247 -22.33 -7.28 1.00
CA ASN A 247 -21.67 -7.58 -0.27
C ASN A 247 -20.24 -7.10 -0.36
N VAL A 248 -19.84 -6.11 0.46
CA VAL A 248 -18.59 -5.36 0.31
C VAL A 248 -17.35 -6.27 0.33
N ALA A 249 -17.28 -7.25 1.22
CA ALA A 249 -16.14 -8.17 1.29
C ALA A 249 -16.07 -9.08 0.05
N ALA A 250 -17.21 -9.62 -0.39
CA ALA A 250 -17.25 -10.46 -1.59
C ALA A 250 -16.87 -9.66 -2.86
N ALA A 251 -17.29 -8.39 -2.94
CA ALA A 251 -16.90 -7.48 -4.03
C ALA A 251 -15.40 -7.19 -4.03
N ALA A 252 -14.80 -6.95 -2.86
CA ALA A 252 -13.35 -6.78 -2.70
C ALA A 252 -12.57 -7.99 -3.22
N GLY A 253 -12.99 -9.20 -2.84
CA GLY A 253 -12.35 -10.45 -3.28
C GLY A 253 -12.45 -10.65 -4.80
N ARG A 254 -13.63 -10.45 -5.39
CA ARG A 254 -13.81 -10.56 -6.85
C ARG A 254 -12.98 -9.52 -7.61
N PHE A 255 -12.96 -8.28 -7.14
CA PHE A 255 -12.14 -7.23 -7.73
C PHE A 255 -10.68 -7.64 -7.76
N MET A 256 -10.15 -8.10 -6.63
CA MET A 256 -8.75 -8.51 -6.51
C MET A 256 -8.42 -9.70 -7.42
N ALA A 257 -9.30 -10.71 -7.49
CA ALA A 257 -9.13 -11.88 -8.34
C ALA A 257 -9.04 -11.51 -9.84
N THR A 258 -9.76 -10.46 -10.28
CA THR A 258 -9.68 -9.96 -11.67
C THR A 258 -8.29 -9.41 -11.98
N PHE A 259 -7.69 -8.64 -11.05
CA PHE A 259 -6.34 -8.13 -11.23
C PHE A 259 -5.29 -9.23 -11.12
N ARG A 260 -5.45 -10.17 -10.18
CA ARG A 260 -4.54 -11.31 -10.04
C ARG A 260 -4.48 -12.14 -11.32
N LEU A 261 -5.63 -12.49 -11.88
CA LEU A 261 -5.72 -13.20 -13.15
C LEU A 261 -4.99 -12.46 -14.28
N ALA A 262 -5.18 -11.14 -14.36
CA ALA A 262 -4.51 -10.32 -15.35
C ALA A 262 -2.99 -10.30 -15.21
N LEU A 263 -2.48 -10.25 -13.98
CA LEU A 263 -1.03 -10.26 -13.71
C LEU A 263 -0.39 -11.63 -13.93
N ASP A 264 -1.13 -12.71 -13.75
CA ASP A 264 -0.65 -14.09 -13.91
C ASP A 264 -0.76 -14.63 -15.34
N THR A 265 -1.53 -13.94 -16.21
CA THR A 265 -1.68 -14.36 -17.61
C THR A 265 -0.50 -13.83 -18.45
N PRO A 266 0.31 -14.71 -19.09
CA PRO A 266 1.42 -14.28 -19.95
C PRO A 266 0.96 -13.38 -21.10
N GLU A 267 1.82 -12.45 -21.54
CA GLU A 267 1.60 -11.74 -22.81
C GLU A 267 1.66 -12.75 -23.96
N GLY A 268 0.55 -12.96 -24.67
CA GLY A 268 0.51 -13.85 -25.86
C GLY A 268 -0.64 -14.84 -25.90
N GLY A 269 -1.54 -14.89 -24.93
CA GLY A 269 -2.73 -15.73 -24.96
C GLY A 269 -3.94 -15.05 -25.63
N SER A 270 -3.82 -14.56 -26.87
CA SER A 270 -4.99 -14.36 -27.73
C SER A 270 -5.30 -15.67 -28.41
N THR A 271 -6.33 -16.35 -27.93
CA THR A 271 -7.05 -17.36 -28.72
C THR A 271 -8.08 -16.68 -29.61
#